data_db058d5fcb20dbbdff01bf0256adc7bf
#
_entry.id   db058d5fcb20dbbdff01bf0256adc7bf
#
_cell.length_a   1.000
_cell.length_b   1.000
_cell.length_c   1.000
_cell.angle_alpha   90.00
_cell.angle_beta   90.00
_cell.angle_gamma   90.00
#
_symmetry.space_group_name_H-M   'P 1'
#
loop_
_entity.id
_entity.type
_entity.pdbx_description
1 polymer ?
#
loop_
_entity_poly.entity_id
_entity_poly.type
_entity_poly.pdbx_seq_one_letter_code
_entity_poly.pdbx_strand_id
1 'polypeptide(L)'
;RRGGGAARYRRSPACSTRGAAPGTGAATAAPPTPPPSVQINYPFEKGPLSPRFRGEHALRRYPTGEERCIACKLCEAVCPAQAITIEAEEREDGSRRTTRYDIDMTKCIYCGFCQEACPVDAIVEGPNFEFCTETREELLYDKQKLLDNGDRWEPEIAANLRNEALYR
;
A
#
# COMPACT_ATOMS: atom_id res chain seq x y z
N ARG A 1 36.54 23.52 -27.72
CA ARG A 1 36.12 22.55 -28.74
C ARG A 1 35.86 21.24 -28.07
N ARG A 2 34.61 20.86 -27.86
CA ARG A 2 34.22 19.53 -27.32
C ARG A 2 33.34 18.88 -28.37
N GLY A 3 33.84 17.79 -28.97
CA GLY A 3 33.12 17.00 -29.97
C GLY A 3 32.00 16.18 -29.34
N GLY A 4 30.79 16.35 -29.84
CA GLY A 4 29.64 15.51 -29.48
C GLY A 4 29.70 14.18 -30.24
N GLY A 5 29.82 13.07 -29.50
CA GLY A 5 29.67 11.72 -30.00
C GLY A 5 28.21 11.30 -30.05
N ALA A 6 27.62 11.24 -31.24
CA ALA A 6 26.29 10.69 -31.44
C ALA A 6 26.33 9.16 -31.31
N ALA A 7 25.61 8.60 -30.34
CA ALA A 7 25.41 7.18 -30.20
C ALA A 7 24.58 6.63 -31.37
N ARG A 8 25.19 5.77 -32.18
CA ARG A 8 24.51 5.08 -33.28
C ARG A 8 23.67 3.95 -32.75
N TYR A 9 22.37 4.08 -32.89
CA TYR A 9 21.41 3.00 -32.63
C TYR A 9 21.64 1.86 -33.63
N ARG A 10 22.07 0.70 -33.14
CA ARG A 10 22.23 -0.51 -33.97
C ARG A 10 20.86 -1.13 -34.23
N ARG A 11 20.45 -1.17 -35.49
CA ARG A 11 19.29 -1.94 -35.93
C ARG A 11 19.56 -3.44 -35.79
N SER A 12 18.64 -4.16 -35.23
CA SER A 12 18.65 -5.63 -35.14
C SER A 12 18.52 -6.22 -36.57
N PRO A 13 19.20 -7.36 -36.86
CA PRO A 13 19.08 -8.01 -38.15
C PRO A 13 17.69 -8.63 -38.38
N ALA A 14 17.19 -8.48 -39.58
CA ALA A 14 15.90 -9.00 -40.02
C ALA A 14 15.84 -10.54 -39.87
N CYS A 15 14.75 -11.01 -39.31
CA CYS A 15 14.39 -12.44 -39.23
C CYS A 15 14.18 -12.97 -40.64
N SER A 16 15.02 -13.90 -41.10
CA SER A 16 14.88 -14.58 -42.41
C SER A 16 13.70 -15.55 -42.36
N THR A 17 12.73 -15.34 -43.22
CA THR A 17 11.63 -16.26 -43.50
C THR A 17 12.16 -17.54 -44.15
N ARG A 18 12.13 -18.67 -43.41
CA ARG A 18 12.27 -20.01 -44.02
C ARG A 18 10.89 -20.46 -44.53
N GLY A 19 10.86 -20.91 -45.75
CA GLY A 19 9.68 -21.33 -46.47
C GLY A 19 8.95 -22.49 -45.77
N ALA A 20 7.66 -22.35 -45.68
CA ALA A 20 6.76 -23.40 -45.22
C ALA A 20 6.42 -24.38 -46.39
N ALA A 21 6.59 -25.66 -46.13
CA ALA A 21 6.13 -26.75 -46.99
C ALA A 21 4.59 -26.82 -46.98
N PRO A 22 3.90 -27.25 -48.08
CA PRO A 22 2.46 -27.40 -48.10
C PRO A 22 2.09 -28.69 -47.37
N GLY A 23 1.52 -28.60 -46.22
CA GLY A 23 0.96 -29.70 -45.41
C GLY A 23 -0.55 -29.56 -45.28
N THR A 24 -1.23 -30.50 -45.86
CA THR A 24 -2.61 -30.89 -45.89
C THR A 24 -3.36 -30.73 -44.55
N GLY A 25 -4.61 -30.26 -44.66
CA GLY A 25 -5.63 -30.39 -43.61
C GLY A 25 -6.10 -29.04 -43.07
N ALA A 26 -7.08 -28.43 -43.73
CA ALA A 26 -7.83 -27.32 -43.15
C ALA A 26 -8.67 -27.83 -41.98
N ALA A 27 -8.07 -27.87 -40.77
CA ALA A 27 -8.85 -27.85 -39.55
C ALA A 27 -9.41 -26.43 -39.45
N THR A 28 -10.71 -26.29 -39.54
CA THR A 28 -11.43 -25.06 -39.25
C THR A 28 -11.12 -24.69 -37.81
N ALA A 29 -10.12 -23.80 -37.62
CA ALA A 29 -9.81 -23.24 -36.34
C ALA A 29 -11.08 -22.56 -35.82
N ALA A 30 -11.53 -22.98 -34.66
CA ALA A 30 -12.60 -22.28 -33.96
C ALA A 30 -12.21 -20.80 -33.88
N PRO A 31 -13.16 -19.85 -34.04
CA PRO A 31 -12.87 -18.44 -33.91
C PRO A 31 -12.19 -18.20 -32.58
N PRO A 32 -11.15 -17.37 -32.53
CA PRO A 32 -10.46 -17.07 -31.29
C PRO A 32 -11.49 -16.59 -30.26
N THR A 33 -11.55 -17.28 -29.12
CA THR A 33 -12.39 -16.86 -28.01
C THR A 33 -12.02 -15.40 -27.72
N PRO A 34 -13.00 -14.49 -27.63
CA PRO A 34 -12.71 -13.11 -27.27
C PRO A 34 -11.89 -13.10 -25.97
N PRO A 35 -10.89 -12.23 -25.85
CA PRO A 35 -10.14 -12.13 -24.60
C PRO A 35 -11.13 -11.94 -23.44
N PRO A 36 -10.89 -12.57 -22.28
CA PRO A 36 -11.78 -12.42 -21.13
C PRO A 36 -12.02 -10.94 -20.91
N SER A 37 -13.28 -10.56 -20.71
CA SER A 37 -13.66 -9.17 -20.54
C SER A 37 -12.79 -8.54 -19.46
N VAL A 38 -12.20 -7.38 -19.76
CA VAL A 38 -11.31 -6.63 -18.85
C VAL A 38 -12.07 -6.09 -17.63
N GLN A 39 -13.37 -6.33 -17.54
CA GLN A 39 -14.23 -5.88 -16.46
C GLN A 39 -14.21 -6.87 -15.30
N ILE A 40 -13.95 -6.35 -14.10
CA ILE A 40 -14.03 -7.07 -12.84
C ILE A 40 -15.41 -6.84 -12.24
N ASN A 41 -16.08 -7.91 -11.82
CA ASN A 41 -17.41 -7.84 -11.21
C ASN A 41 -17.32 -7.45 -9.72
N TYR A 42 -16.86 -6.22 -9.45
CA TYR A 42 -16.88 -5.68 -8.11
C TYR A 42 -18.33 -5.53 -7.60
N PRO A 43 -18.70 -5.85 -6.35
CA PRO A 43 -17.82 -6.24 -5.22
C PRO A 43 -17.54 -7.74 -5.10
N PHE A 44 -18.06 -8.60 -5.99
CA PHE A 44 -17.89 -10.05 -5.92
C PHE A 44 -16.48 -10.49 -6.31
N GLU A 45 -15.84 -9.72 -7.17
CA GLU A 45 -14.45 -9.89 -7.56
C GLU A 45 -13.67 -8.61 -7.27
N LYS A 46 -12.43 -8.75 -6.81
CA LYS A 46 -11.52 -7.63 -6.53
C LYS A 46 -10.24 -7.78 -7.34
N GLY A 47 -9.76 -6.67 -7.88
CA GLY A 47 -8.46 -6.62 -8.52
C GLY A 47 -7.30 -6.77 -7.53
N PRO A 48 -6.11 -7.16 -7.99
CA PRO A 48 -4.92 -7.23 -7.16
C PRO A 48 -4.51 -5.83 -6.67
N LEU A 49 -4.08 -5.75 -5.41
CA LEU A 49 -3.49 -4.54 -4.82
C LEU A 49 -1.98 -4.68 -4.75
N SER A 50 -1.29 -3.57 -4.92
CA SER A 50 0.16 -3.49 -4.69
C SER A 50 0.47 -3.57 -3.20
N PRO A 51 1.61 -4.16 -2.79
CA PRO A 51 2.09 -4.06 -1.40
C PRO A 51 2.31 -2.63 -0.90
N ARG A 52 2.43 -1.68 -1.82
CA ARG A 52 2.59 -0.25 -1.54
C ARG A 52 1.29 0.54 -1.59
N PHE A 53 0.16 -0.14 -1.70
CA PHE A 53 -1.13 0.51 -1.69
C PHE A 53 -1.38 1.21 -0.35
N ARG A 54 -1.83 2.45 -0.41
CA ARG A 54 -2.10 3.30 0.75
C ARG A 54 -3.60 3.39 0.99
N GLY A 55 -4.10 2.51 1.86
CA GLY A 55 -5.50 2.46 2.27
C GLY A 55 -5.72 2.95 3.70
N GLU A 56 -6.61 2.30 4.40
CA GLU A 56 -7.01 2.64 5.76
C GLU A 56 -5.83 2.54 6.74
N HIS A 57 -5.69 3.51 7.63
CA HIS A 57 -4.64 3.55 8.64
C HIS A 57 -4.85 2.49 9.72
N ALA A 58 -3.75 1.95 10.23
CA ALA A 58 -3.73 0.98 11.30
C ALA A 58 -2.53 1.22 12.23
N LEU A 59 -2.73 1.01 13.53
CA LEU A 59 -1.65 0.95 14.52
C LEU A 59 -1.31 -0.51 14.81
N ARG A 60 -0.03 -0.84 14.72
CA ARG A 60 0.46 -2.20 14.90
C ARG A 60 0.92 -2.47 16.34
N ARG A 61 0.86 -3.74 16.71
CA ARG A 61 1.41 -4.27 17.97
C ARG A 61 2.63 -5.16 17.72
N TYR A 62 3.43 -5.36 18.73
CA TYR A 62 4.41 -6.44 18.76
C TYR A 62 3.73 -7.81 18.94
N PRO A 63 4.41 -8.92 18.58
CA PRO A 63 3.86 -10.27 18.84
C PRO A 63 3.56 -10.54 20.31
N THR A 64 4.14 -9.78 21.22
CA THR A 64 3.87 -9.82 22.66
C THR A 64 2.55 -9.16 23.06
N GLY A 65 1.86 -8.49 22.12
CA GLY A 65 0.64 -7.72 22.37
C GLY A 65 0.87 -6.26 22.76
N GLU A 66 2.11 -5.85 23.04
CA GLU A 66 2.47 -4.47 23.36
C GLU A 66 2.33 -3.57 22.15
N GLU A 67 1.92 -2.33 22.34
CA GLU A 67 1.85 -1.32 21.26
C GLU A 67 3.25 -0.97 20.76
N ARG A 68 3.41 -0.88 19.45
CA ARG A 68 4.68 -0.46 18.84
C ARG A 68 4.94 1.04 19.02
N CYS A 69 3.88 1.85 19.10
CA CYS A 69 3.99 3.30 19.18
C CYS A 69 4.71 3.74 20.44
N ILE A 70 5.77 4.54 20.27
CA ILE A 70 6.56 5.13 21.34
C ILE A 70 6.28 6.63 21.54
N ALA A 71 5.20 7.13 20.95
CA ALA A 71 4.77 8.52 21.06
C ALA A 71 5.86 9.56 20.68
N CYS A 72 6.68 9.27 19.67
CA CYS A 72 7.74 10.18 19.21
C CYS A 72 7.21 11.42 18.48
N LYS A 73 5.92 11.43 18.09
CA LYS A 73 5.21 12.51 17.36
C LYS A 73 5.78 12.87 15.98
N LEU A 74 6.67 12.07 15.41
CA LEU A 74 7.21 12.34 14.07
C LEU A 74 6.12 12.30 12.99
N CYS A 75 5.16 11.35 13.08
CA CYS A 75 4.05 11.25 12.15
C CYS A 75 3.11 12.47 12.20
N GLU A 76 2.89 13.04 13.40
CA GLU A 76 2.14 14.29 13.57
C GLU A 76 2.88 15.46 12.93
N ALA A 77 4.19 15.58 13.18
CA ALA A 77 5.02 16.66 12.66
C ALA A 77 5.17 16.66 11.14
N VAL A 78 5.24 15.47 10.51
CA VAL A 78 5.43 15.32 9.06
C VAL A 78 4.11 15.39 8.28
N CYS A 79 2.96 15.29 8.95
CA CYS A 79 1.65 15.24 8.29
C CYS A 79 1.34 16.56 7.57
N PRO A 80 1.28 16.59 6.23
CA PRO A 80 1.04 17.82 5.48
C PRO A 80 -0.38 18.37 5.68
N ALA A 81 -1.33 17.50 5.99
CA ALA A 81 -2.73 17.86 6.23
C ALA A 81 -3.03 18.16 7.72
N GLN A 82 -2.06 17.96 8.62
CA GLN A 82 -2.27 18.06 10.08
C GLN A 82 -3.47 17.26 10.56
N ALA A 83 -3.61 16.06 10.02
CA ALA A 83 -4.73 15.15 10.31
C ALA A 83 -4.53 14.33 11.59
N ILE A 84 -3.31 14.27 12.11
CA ILE A 84 -2.92 13.43 13.24
C ILE A 84 -2.74 14.30 14.49
N THR A 85 -3.33 13.86 15.59
CA THR A 85 -3.18 14.50 16.92
C THR A 85 -2.74 13.45 17.92
N ILE A 86 -1.65 13.71 18.63
CA ILE A 86 -1.06 12.75 19.59
C ILE A 86 -0.86 13.43 20.94
N GLU A 87 -1.43 12.80 21.98
CA GLU A 87 -1.11 13.10 23.37
C GLU A 87 -0.31 11.95 23.97
N ALA A 88 0.73 12.28 24.71
CA ALA A 88 1.63 11.29 25.28
C ALA A 88 1.84 11.58 26.78
N GLU A 89 1.85 10.50 27.55
CA GLU A 89 2.15 10.51 28.97
C GLU A 89 3.20 9.45 29.32
N GLU A 90 3.82 9.63 30.45
CA GLU A 90 4.71 8.65 31.04
C GLU A 90 3.87 7.62 31.79
N ARG A 91 4.07 6.34 31.47
CA ARG A 91 3.43 5.22 32.17
C ARG A 91 4.13 4.96 33.50
N GLU A 92 3.52 4.22 34.43
CA GLU A 92 4.10 3.87 35.72
C GLU A 92 5.47 3.17 35.62
N ASP A 93 5.73 2.48 34.52
CA ASP A 93 7.00 1.81 34.20
C ASP A 93 8.09 2.78 33.65
N GLY A 94 7.82 4.08 33.60
CA GLY A 94 8.71 5.10 33.04
C GLY A 94 8.74 5.14 31.50
N SER A 95 7.97 4.29 30.82
CA SER A 95 7.91 4.27 29.36
C SER A 95 6.98 5.36 28.83
N ARG A 96 7.42 6.06 27.78
CA ARG A 96 6.58 7.02 27.06
C ARG A 96 5.62 6.33 26.13
N ARG A 97 4.31 6.56 26.34
CA ARG A 97 3.24 5.97 25.54
C ARG A 97 2.18 7.01 25.16
N THR A 98 1.39 6.72 24.14
CA THR A 98 0.27 7.56 23.76
C THR A 98 -0.93 7.31 24.66
N THR A 99 -1.51 8.37 25.21
CA THR A 99 -2.85 8.34 25.83
C THR A 99 -3.91 8.55 24.78
N ARG A 100 -3.66 9.43 23.83
CA ARG A 100 -4.56 9.73 22.72
C ARG A 100 -3.81 9.70 21.40
N TYR A 101 -4.42 9.11 20.40
CA TYR A 101 -3.91 9.06 19.03
C TYR A 101 -5.09 9.12 18.07
N ASP A 102 -5.36 10.29 17.55
CA ASP A 102 -6.50 10.54 16.68
C ASP A 102 -6.05 10.86 15.25
N ILE A 103 -6.77 10.31 14.28
CA ILE A 103 -6.60 10.65 12.87
C ILE A 103 -7.94 11.10 12.31
N ASP A 104 -7.98 12.30 11.74
CA ASP A 104 -9.10 12.74 10.93
C ASP A 104 -8.93 12.23 9.49
N MET A 105 -9.66 11.14 9.17
CA MET A 105 -9.58 10.50 7.86
C MET A 105 -10.12 11.39 6.74
N THR A 106 -10.92 12.41 7.08
CA THR A 106 -11.44 13.39 6.10
C THR A 106 -10.43 14.49 5.75
N LYS A 107 -9.46 14.77 6.64
CA LYS A 107 -8.33 15.67 6.36
C LYS A 107 -7.17 14.96 5.71
N CYS A 108 -7.00 13.67 6.01
CA CYS A 108 -5.90 12.87 5.52
C CYS A 108 -5.89 12.83 3.98
N ILE A 109 -4.72 12.99 3.36
CA ILE A 109 -4.52 12.89 1.91
C ILE A 109 -3.88 11.57 1.47
N TYR A 110 -3.72 10.62 2.39
CA TYR A 110 -3.14 9.29 2.14
C TYR A 110 -1.77 9.34 1.46
N CYS A 111 -0.93 10.27 1.88
CA CYS A 111 0.40 10.47 1.30
C CYS A 111 1.46 9.45 1.74
N GLY A 112 1.22 8.72 2.84
CA GLY A 112 2.14 7.73 3.39
C GLY A 112 3.33 8.30 4.17
N PHE A 113 3.43 9.62 4.35
CA PHE A 113 4.56 10.22 5.08
C PHE A 113 4.60 9.80 6.55
N CYS A 114 3.44 9.56 7.18
CA CYS A 114 3.37 9.09 8.55
C CYS A 114 4.03 7.71 8.72
N GLN A 115 3.79 6.77 7.80
CA GLN A 115 4.41 5.44 7.86
C GLN A 115 5.90 5.47 7.51
N GLU A 116 6.33 6.36 6.61
CA GLU A 116 7.75 6.55 6.28
C GLU A 116 8.53 7.15 7.45
N ALA A 117 7.93 8.10 8.18
CA ALA A 117 8.57 8.76 9.31
C ALA A 117 8.59 7.91 10.59
N CYS A 118 7.82 6.83 10.67
CA CYS A 118 7.70 6.02 11.87
C CYS A 118 8.92 5.13 12.08
N PRO A 119 9.73 5.31 13.15
CA PRO A 119 10.95 4.53 13.36
C PRO A 119 10.71 3.08 13.79
N VAL A 120 9.49 2.76 14.21
CA VAL A 120 9.12 1.44 14.75
C VAL A 120 8.04 0.72 13.95
N ASP A 121 7.67 1.26 12.77
CA ASP A 121 6.59 0.75 11.93
C ASP A 121 5.28 0.54 12.71
N ALA A 122 4.94 1.51 13.56
CA ALA A 122 3.72 1.46 14.36
C ALA A 122 2.50 1.89 13.57
N ILE A 123 2.57 3.04 12.91
CA ILE A 123 1.51 3.52 12.01
C ILE A 123 1.80 3.05 10.58
N VAL A 124 0.82 2.43 9.95
CA VAL A 124 0.91 1.96 8.56
C VAL A 124 -0.40 2.24 7.84
N GLU A 125 -0.33 2.42 6.53
CA GLU A 125 -1.51 2.44 5.66
C GLU A 125 -1.73 1.01 5.16
N GLY A 126 -2.87 0.42 5.54
CA GLY A 126 -3.21 -0.96 5.22
C GLY A 126 -3.79 -1.12 3.81
N PRO A 127 -4.11 -2.36 3.43
CA PRO A 127 -4.67 -2.67 2.12
C PRO A 127 -6.18 -2.37 2.03
N ASN A 128 -6.85 -2.12 3.14
CA ASN A 128 -8.29 -1.87 3.15
C ASN A 128 -8.63 -0.51 2.57
N PHE A 129 -9.56 -0.48 1.62
CA PHE A 129 -10.12 0.74 1.03
C PHE A 129 -11.65 0.85 1.21
N GLU A 130 -12.29 -0.20 1.76
CA GLU A 130 -13.73 -0.29 1.94
C GLU A 130 -14.11 0.16 3.36
N PHE A 131 -14.02 1.46 3.62
CA PHE A 131 -14.36 2.06 4.91
C PHE A 131 -15.26 3.31 4.75
N CYS A 132 -16.17 3.25 3.78
CA CYS A 132 -17.19 4.28 3.63
C CYS A 132 -18.14 4.26 4.83
N THR A 133 -18.50 5.44 5.30
CA THR A 133 -19.40 5.66 6.43
C THR A 133 -20.50 6.65 6.04
N GLU A 134 -21.58 6.68 6.80
CA GLU A 134 -22.69 7.60 6.55
C GLU A 134 -22.41 9.01 7.09
N THR A 135 -21.64 9.10 8.18
CA THR A 135 -21.36 10.35 8.86
C THR A 135 -19.87 10.66 8.90
N ARG A 136 -19.54 11.94 9.00
CA ARG A 136 -18.16 12.41 9.09
C ARG A 136 -17.50 12.03 10.42
N GLU A 137 -18.27 12.00 11.48
CA GLU A 137 -17.81 11.70 12.83
C GLU A 137 -17.22 10.30 12.93
N GLU A 138 -17.75 9.34 12.18
CA GLU A 138 -17.23 7.97 12.11
C GLU A 138 -15.85 7.87 11.45
N LEU A 139 -15.47 8.88 10.68
CA LEU A 139 -14.15 8.99 10.06
C LEU A 139 -13.13 9.73 10.94
N LEU A 140 -13.51 10.13 12.14
CA LEU A 140 -12.57 10.54 13.18
C LEU A 140 -12.11 9.28 13.92
N TYR A 141 -10.97 8.75 13.53
CA TYR A 141 -10.45 7.52 14.11
C TYR A 141 -9.71 7.81 15.40
N ASP A 142 -10.13 7.14 16.45
CA ASP A 142 -9.44 7.12 17.74
C ASP A 142 -8.35 6.02 17.78
N LYS A 143 -7.57 6.03 18.84
CA LYS A 143 -6.50 5.07 19.07
C LYS A 143 -7.00 3.63 19.05
N GLN A 144 -8.18 3.35 19.68
CA GLN A 144 -8.71 2.00 19.76
C GLN A 144 -9.10 1.47 18.37
N LYS A 145 -9.80 2.28 17.59
CA LYS A 145 -10.17 1.94 16.21
C LYS A 145 -8.95 1.61 15.35
N LEU A 146 -7.87 2.38 15.50
CA LEU A 146 -6.63 2.16 14.77
C LEU A 146 -5.92 0.86 15.19
N LEU A 147 -5.96 0.52 16.46
CA LEU A 147 -5.41 -0.75 16.98
C LEU A 147 -6.24 -1.95 16.53
N ASP A 148 -7.57 -1.83 16.54
CA ASP A 148 -8.47 -2.88 16.04
C ASP A 148 -8.26 -3.14 14.55
N ASN A 149 -8.02 -2.08 13.75
CA ASN A 149 -7.64 -2.20 12.36
C ASN A 149 -6.30 -2.93 12.22
N GLY A 150 -5.32 -2.60 13.05
CA GLY A 150 -4.02 -3.27 13.09
C GLY A 150 -4.17 -4.76 13.38
N ASP A 151 -4.90 -5.12 14.39
CA ASP A 151 -5.11 -6.51 14.78
C ASP A 151 -5.84 -7.31 13.69
N ARG A 152 -6.80 -6.68 13.02
CA ARG A 152 -7.55 -7.31 11.91
C ARG A 152 -6.68 -7.58 10.69
N TRP A 153 -5.84 -6.62 10.29
CA TRP A 153 -5.10 -6.66 9.04
C TRP A 153 -3.63 -7.04 9.19
N GLU A 154 -3.15 -7.34 10.40
CA GLU A 154 -1.74 -7.64 10.67
C GLU A 154 -1.15 -8.72 9.76
N PRO A 155 -1.82 -9.85 9.44
CA PRO A 155 -1.23 -10.86 8.56
C PRO A 155 -0.88 -10.32 7.17
N GLU A 156 -1.75 -9.50 6.61
CA GLU A 156 -1.55 -8.90 5.28
C GLU A 156 -0.55 -7.73 5.33
N ILE A 157 -0.65 -6.87 6.34
CA ILE A 157 0.30 -5.78 6.58
C ILE A 157 1.72 -6.33 6.73
N ALA A 158 1.91 -7.38 7.53
CA ALA A 158 3.22 -7.99 7.73
C ALA A 158 3.77 -8.63 6.45
N ALA A 159 2.91 -9.20 5.61
CA ALA A 159 3.30 -9.72 4.29
C ALA A 159 3.74 -8.59 3.35
N ASN A 160 2.98 -7.50 3.30
CA ASN A 160 3.28 -6.33 2.48
C ASN A 160 4.60 -5.67 2.91
N LEU A 161 4.83 -5.49 4.20
CA LEU A 161 6.08 -4.93 4.72
C LEU A 161 7.31 -5.78 4.39
N ARG A 162 7.17 -7.12 4.42
CA ARG A 162 8.26 -8.03 3.99
C ARG A 162 8.55 -7.91 2.50
N ASN A 163 7.53 -7.77 1.67
CA ASN A 163 7.68 -7.59 0.23
C ASN A 163 8.27 -6.22 -0.12
N GLU A 164 8.02 -5.22 0.71
CA GLU A 164 8.55 -3.86 0.57
C GLU A 164 9.98 -3.69 1.10
N ALA A 165 10.43 -4.54 2.01
CA ALA A 165 11.70 -4.40 2.73
C ALA A 165 12.92 -4.25 1.81
N LEU A 166 12.85 -4.76 0.57
CA LEU A 166 13.92 -4.62 -0.44
C LEU A 166 14.03 -3.21 -1.02
N TYR A 167 13.02 -2.35 -0.82
CA TYR A 167 12.91 -1.02 -1.43
C TYR A 167 12.80 0.11 -0.42
N ARG A 168 12.88 -0.20 0.88
CA ARG A 168 12.87 0.77 2.00
C ARG A 168 14.28 1.25 2.35
#